data_519e73feb094547d21276d1a22b82b79
#
_entry.id   519e73feb094547d21276d1a22b82b79
#
_cell.length_a   1.000
_cell.length_b   1.000
_cell.length_c   1.000
_cell.angle_alpha   90.00
_cell.angle_beta   90.00
_cell.angle_gamma   90.00
#
_symmetry.space_group_name_H-M   'P 1'
#
loop_
_entity.id
_entity.type
_entity.pdbx_description
1 polymer ?
#
loop_
_entity_poly.entity_id
_entity_poly.type
_entity_poly.pdbx_seq_one_letter_code
_entity_poly.pdbx_strand_id
1 'polypeptide(L)'
;MQQEDDLRALAKIMEFGRAVSIFLLVVHVYVYCYPSITAWNLNLEVTDRILVNFNNTTGIFNCILWTKLLAVTLLAISCLGTHGVKGEKITWPKIYAALVAGCVLFFLNWWLLDLSLPHMTSTILYVITLTAGYLGLLMAGLWMSRLYRHNLMGDVFNIENESFQQETRLLENEYSVNLPTSFRFQEKQHDGWINVVNPFRATIVLGTPGSGKSYAVVNNYIRQMISKGYSCYIYDYKFDDLSTIAYNTLLNNMDKYKVKPRFYVINFDDPRRSHRCNPINPEFMTDISDAYEASYTIMLNLNRTWIEKQGDFFVESPIILLAAIIWYLKIYKNGIYCSFPHAVELLNKPYSDLFTILTSYPELENYLSPFMDAWKGGAQDQLQGQIASAKIPLTRMISPQLYWVMTGNDFSLDINNPKEPKLLCVGNNPDRQNIYSAALGLYNSRIVKLINKKGQLKSTVIIDELPTIYFRGLDNLIATARSNKVAVCLGFQDFSQLNRDYGEKESKVIQNTVGNIFSGQVVGETAKTLSERFGNCLL
;
A
#
# COMPACT_ATOMS: atom_id res chain seq x y z
N MET A 1 16.90 -11.63 -4.60
CA MET A 1 17.40 -12.94 -5.04
C MET A 1 18.94 -13.02 -5.02
N GLN A 2 19.69 -12.21 -5.75
CA GLN A 2 21.17 -12.25 -5.74
C GLN A 2 21.77 -12.00 -4.35
N GLN A 3 21.28 -11.04 -3.59
CA GLN A 3 21.77 -10.70 -2.25
C GLN A 3 21.47 -11.78 -1.18
N GLU A 4 20.40 -12.55 -1.32
CA GLU A 4 20.10 -13.71 -0.46
C GLU A 4 20.98 -14.92 -0.77
N ASP A 5 21.32 -15.13 -2.03
CA ASP A 5 22.21 -16.22 -2.45
C ASP A 5 23.66 -15.96 -2.01
N ASP A 6 24.11 -14.69 -2.05
CA ASP A 6 25.42 -14.28 -1.53
C ASP A 6 25.52 -14.45 -0.02
N LEU A 7 24.45 -14.14 0.73
CA LEU A 7 24.40 -14.32 2.18
C LEU A 7 24.40 -15.81 2.57
N ARG A 8 23.73 -16.67 1.80
CA ARG A 8 23.75 -18.13 2.01
C ARG A 8 25.09 -18.73 1.68
N ALA A 9 25.76 -18.26 0.63
CA ALA A 9 27.10 -18.68 0.27
C ALA A 9 28.11 -18.31 1.37
N LEU A 10 28.03 -17.10 1.90
CA LEU A 10 28.87 -16.62 3.00
C LEU A 10 28.68 -17.46 4.28
N ALA A 11 27.44 -17.81 4.63
CA ALA A 11 27.13 -18.66 5.79
C ALA A 11 27.75 -20.05 5.66
N LYS A 12 27.72 -20.67 4.47
CA LYS A 12 28.34 -21.97 4.21
C LYS A 12 29.87 -21.92 4.33
N ILE A 13 30.51 -20.85 3.86
CA ILE A 13 31.94 -20.65 4.00
C ILE A 13 32.34 -20.56 5.48
N MET A 14 31.54 -19.88 6.30
CA MET A 14 31.81 -19.76 7.73
C MET A 14 31.60 -21.07 8.49
N GLU A 15 30.57 -21.84 8.14
CA GLU A 15 30.35 -23.19 8.69
C GLU A 15 31.51 -24.11 8.33
N PHE A 16 31.99 -24.06 7.10
CA PHE A 16 33.16 -24.81 6.67
C PHE A 16 34.42 -24.41 7.43
N GLY A 17 34.68 -23.09 7.61
CA GLY A 17 35.80 -22.59 8.40
C GLY A 17 35.80 -23.09 9.85
N ARG A 18 34.60 -23.15 10.46
CA ARG A 18 34.41 -23.70 11.82
C ARG A 18 34.68 -25.20 11.87
N ALA A 19 34.19 -25.96 10.90
CA ALA A 19 34.42 -27.39 10.79
C ALA A 19 35.91 -27.71 10.64
N VAL A 20 36.63 -26.94 9.80
CA VAL A 20 38.09 -27.09 9.63
C VAL A 20 38.85 -26.76 10.90
N SER A 21 38.45 -25.70 11.65
CA SER A 21 39.02 -25.34 12.97
C SER A 21 38.88 -26.50 13.98
N ILE A 22 37.68 -27.09 14.07
CA ILE A 22 37.42 -28.23 14.97
C ILE A 22 38.25 -29.46 14.51
N PHE A 23 38.29 -29.75 13.23
CA PHE A 23 39.08 -30.85 12.70
C PHE A 23 40.56 -30.68 13.04
N LEU A 24 41.11 -29.48 12.89
CA LEU A 24 42.49 -29.17 13.25
C LEU A 24 42.76 -29.43 14.75
N LEU A 25 41.81 -29.11 15.64
CA LEU A 25 41.94 -29.41 17.08
C LEU A 25 41.87 -30.92 17.37
N VAL A 26 41.08 -31.69 16.64
CA VAL A 26 41.04 -33.16 16.79
C VAL A 26 42.41 -33.74 16.40
N VAL A 27 42.98 -33.29 15.29
CA VAL A 27 44.33 -33.70 14.86
C VAL A 27 45.39 -33.24 15.86
N HIS A 28 45.25 -32.01 16.39
CA HIS A 28 46.16 -31.49 17.44
C HIS A 28 46.16 -32.42 18.68
N VAL A 29 45.00 -32.81 19.19
CA VAL A 29 44.89 -33.74 20.32
C VAL A 29 45.48 -35.12 19.95
N TYR A 30 45.25 -35.60 18.76
CA TYR A 30 45.85 -36.86 18.29
C TYR A 30 47.38 -36.83 18.34
N VAL A 31 48.00 -35.76 17.87
CA VAL A 31 49.46 -35.62 17.83
C VAL A 31 50.09 -35.45 19.22
N TYR A 32 49.56 -34.52 20.02
CA TYR A 32 50.18 -34.20 21.33
C TYR A 32 49.79 -35.11 22.45
N CYS A 33 48.67 -35.85 22.36
CA CYS A 33 48.25 -36.87 23.31
C CYS A 33 48.48 -38.28 22.81
N TYR A 34 49.38 -38.50 21.88
CA TYR A 34 49.68 -39.78 21.22
C TYR A 34 49.90 -40.97 22.18
N PRO A 35 50.62 -40.81 23.34
CA PRO A 35 50.78 -41.91 24.30
C PRO A 35 49.45 -42.44 24.87
N SER A 36 48.48 -41.60 25.05
CA SER A 36 47.16 -42.00 25.52
C SER A 36 46.31 -42.62 24.38
N ILE A 37 46.44 -42.11 23.17
CA ILE A 37 45.76 -42.61 21.97
C ILE A 37 46.18 -44.08 21.71
N THR A 38 47.48 -44.37 21.81
CA THR A 38 48.03 -45.74 21.70
C THR A 38 47.55 -46.62 22.84
N ALA A 39 47.49 -46.14 24.07
CA ALA A 39 46.98 -46.91 25.22
C ALA A 39 45.49 -47.24 25.07
N TRP A 40 44.70 -46.46 24.30
CA TRP A 40 43.29 -46.70 24.02
C TRP A 40 43.08 -47.55 22.73
N ASN A 41 44.15 -47.99 22.08
CA ASN A 41 44.13 -48.70 20.78
C ASN A 41 43.36 -47.92 19.68
N LEU A 42 43.45 -46.62 19.67
CA LEU A 42 42.85 -45.74 18.68
C LEU A 42 43.82 -45.26 17.60
N ASN A 43 45.07 -45.70 17.63
CA ASN A 43 46.07 -45.39 16.61
C ASN A 43 45.85 -46.20 15.34
N LEU A 44 45.96 -45.55 14.18
CA LEU A 44 45.87 -46.17 12.85
C LEU A 44 47.16 -45.87 12.09
N GLU A 45 47.84 -46.93 11.60
CA GLU A 45 49.12 -46.80 10.86
C GLU A 45 49.01 -45.86 9.65
N VAL A 46 47.85 -45.84 8.98
CA VAL A 46 47.63 -44.98 7.82
C VAL A 46 47.55 -43.50 8.27
N THR A 47 46.87 -43.22 9.38
CA THR A 47 46.75 -41.89 9.92
C THR A 47 48.11 -41.34 10.39
N ASP A 48 48.90 -42.19 11.05
CA ASP A 48 50.23 -41.85 11.53
C ASP A 48 51.14 -41.48 10.36
N ARG A 49 51.18 -42.29 9.29
CA ARG A 49 51.99 -42.00 8.08
C ARG A 49 51.57 -40.69 7.41
N ILE A 50 50.27 -40.42 7.30
CA ILE A 50 49.76 -39.19 6.70
C ILE A 50 50.16 -37.98 7.53
N LEU A 51 49.98 -38.05 8.87
CA LEU A 51 50.31 -36.92 9.77
C LEU A 51 51.81 -36.62 9.84
N VAL A 52 52.65 -37.67 9.84
CA VAL A 52 54.13 -37.49 9.78
C VAL A 52 54.53 -36.81 8.48
N ASN A 53 54.04 -37.28 7.33
CA ASN A 53 54.34 -36.67 6.03
C ASN A 53 53.83 -35.24 5.94
N PHE A 54 52.63 -34.98 6.44
CA PHE A 54 52.06 -33.63 6.47
C PHE A 54 52.86 -32.69 7.39
N ASN A 55 53.27 -33.14 8.57
CA ASN A 55 54.09 -32.34 9.47
C ASN A 55 55.51 -32.06 8.88
N ASN A 56 56.11 -33.05 8.21
CA ASN A 56 57.41 -32.86 7.56
C ASN A 56 57.37 -31.79 6.46
N THR A 57 56.20 -31.65 5.80
CA THR A 57 56.02 -30.67 4.72
C THR A 57 55.62 -29.28 5.26
N THR A 58 54.78 -29.22 6.28
CA THR A 58 54.16 -27.97 6.75
C THR A 58 54.78 -27.43 8.05
N GLY A 59 55.33 -28.27 8.89
CA GLY A 59 55.87 -27.90 10.19
C GLY A 59 54.86 -27.42 11.23
N ILE A 60 53.58 -27.57 10.95
CA ILE A 60 52.46 -27.00 11.78
C ILE A 60 52.45 -27.63 13.17
N PHE A 61 52.75 -28.90 13.29
CA PHE A 61 52.77 -29.62 14.56
C PHE A 61 54.11 -29.62 15.30
N ASN A 62 55.11 -28.84 14.82
CA ASN A 62 56.38 -28.70 15.53
C ASN A 62 56.29 -27.88 16.80
N CYS A 63 55.29 -27.02 16.90
CA CYS A 63 55.04 -26.21 18.11
C CYS A 63 53.54 -26.20 18.44
N ILE A 64 53.21 -26.52 19.71
CA ILE A 64 51.87 -26.63 20.23
C ILE A 64 51.05 -25.31 20.05
N LEU A 65 51.73 -24.17 20.04
CA LEU A 65 51.10 -22.85 19.89
C LEU A 65 50.65 -22.59 18.45
N TRP A 66 51.39 -23.07 17.41
CA TRP A 66 51.06 -22.81 16.03
C TRP A 66 49.71 -23.44 15.62
N THR A 67 49.48 -24.68 16.02
CA THR A 67 48.20 -25.38 15.74
C THR A 67 47.03 -24.71 16.44
N LYS A 68 47.25 -24.24 17.68
CA LYS A 68 46.21 -23.50 18.45
C LYS A 68 45.90 -22.14 17.82
N LEU A 69 46.93 -21.38 17.42
CA LEU A 69 46.76 -20.10 16.74
C LEU A 69 46.02 -20.23 15.43
N LEU A 70 46.36 -21.24 14.61
CA LEU A 70 45.67 -21.50 13.35
C LEU A 70 44.20 -21.85 13.57
N ALA A 71 43.90 -22.69 14.56
CA ALA A 71 42.54 -23.03 14.92
C ALA A 71 41.72 -21.81 15.37
N VAL A 72 42.29 -20.92 16.19
CA VAL A 72 41.63 -19.69 16.66
C VAL A 72 41.44 -18.68 15.53
N THR A 73 42.40 -18.54 14.59
CA THR A 73 42.22 -17.64 13.43
C THR A 73 41.07 -18.12 12.54
N LEU A 74 40.97 -19.40 12.26
CA LEU A 74 39.83 -20.00 11.53
C LEU A 74 38.52 -19.79 12.28
N LEU A 75 38.51 -19.96 13.60
CA LEU A 75 37.37 -19.67 14.46
C LEU A 75 36.96 -18.19 14.38
N ALA A 76 37.91 -17.27 14.48
CA ALA A 76 37.66 -15.83 14.43
C ALA A 76 37.01 -15.44 13.08
N ILE A 77 37.55 -15.94 11.97
CA ILE A 77 36.97 -15.73 10.64
C ILE A 77 35.54 -16.28 10.58
N SER A 78 35.29 -17.46 11.16
CA SER A 78 33.96 -18.08 11.18
C SER A 78 32.93 -17.31 12.04
N CYS A 79 33.36 -16.43 12.95
CA CYS A 79 32.47 -15.61 13.78
C CYS A 79 32.06 -14.30 13.12
N LEU A 80 32.77 -13.81 12.09
CA LEU A 80 32.55 -12.50 11.47
C LEU A 80 31.19 -12.36 10.75
N GLY A 81 30.48 -13.45 10.46
CA GLY A 81 29.28 -13.45 9.64
C GLY A 81 27.99 -13.90 10.30
N THR A 82 27.95 -14.13 11.61
CA THR A 82 26.77 -14.67 12.28
C THR A 82 25.63 -13.67 12.40
N HIS A 83 24.40 -14.06 11.99
CA HIS A 83 23.18 -13.25 12.16
C HIS A 83 22.71 -13.33 13.63
N GLY A 84 22.43 -12.19 14.24
CA GLY A 84 21.97 -12.09 15.62
C GLY A 84 20.45 -12.04 15.74
N VAL A 85 19.87 -12.79 16.69
CA VAL A 85 18.46 -12.65 17.09
C VAL A 85 18.39 -11.62 18.22
N LYS A 86 17.41 -10.70 18.16
CA LYS A 86 17.09 -9.74 19.24
C LYS A 86 16.73 -10.50 20.52
N GLY A 87 17.39 -10.26 21.64
CA GLY A 87 16.86 -10.81 22.89
C GLY A 87 17.70 -10.66 24.16
N GLU A 88 19.03 -10.61 24.12
CA GLU A 88 19.83 -10.52 25.35
C GLU A 88 20.66 -9.24 25.43
N LYS A 89 20.67 -8.63 26.62
CA LYS A 89 21.55 -7.50 26.94
C LYS A 89 23.00 -8.02 27.09
N ILE A 90 23.72 -8.14 25.99
CA ILE A 90 25.13 -8.48 25.95
C ILE A 90 25.91 -7.18 26.21
N THR A 91 26.80 -7.22 27.21
CA THR A 91 27.62 -6.07 27.59
C THR A 91 29.11 -6.36 27.34
N TRP A 92 29.89 -5.34 27.01
CA TRP A 92 31.35 -5.45 26.79
C TRP A 92 32.10 -6.18 27.92
N PRO A 93 31.82 -5.95 29.22
CA PRO A 93 32.49 -6.68 30.29
C PRO A 93 32.31 -8.19 30.23
N LYS A 94 31.13 -8.68 29.85
CA LYS A 94 30.86 -10.12 29.71
C LYS A 94 31.65 -10.72 28.53
N ILE A 95 31.82 -9.99 27.44
CA ILE A 95 32.60 -10.42 26.28
C ILE A 95 34.07 -10.52 26.65
N TYR A 96 34.63 -9.51 27.32
CA TYR A 96 36.02 -9.54 27.78
C TYR A 96 36.27 -10.65 28.79
N ALA A 97 35.38 -10.89 29.73
CA ALA A 97 35.50 -12.00 30.68
C ALA A 97 35.54 -13.35 29.97
N ALA A 98 34.64 -13.61 29.02
CA ALA A 98 34.62 -14.85 28.25
C ALA A 98 35.89 -15.00 27.36
N LEU A 99 36.37 -13.93 26.76
CA LEU A 99 37.57 -13.91 25.92
C LEU A 99 38.83 -14.21 26.74
N VAL A 100 39.01 -13.55 27.89
CA VAL A 100 40.17 -13.76 28.78
C VAL A 100 40.13 -15.18 29.35
N ALA A 101 38.99 -15.64 29.90
CA ALA A 101 38.84 -16.99 30.41
C ALA A 101 39.08 -18.04 29.31
N GLY A 102 38.52 -17.83 28.13
CA GLY A 102 38.73 -18.69 26.95
C GLY A 102 40.21 -18.75 26.54
N CYS A 103 40.91 -17.62 26.47
CA CYS A 103 42.34 -17.57 26.14
C CYS A 103 43.19 -18.31 27.18
N VAL A 104 42.95 -18.08 28.46
CA VAL A 104 43.68 -18.75 29.57
C VAL A 104 43.51 -20.27 29.49
N LEU A 105 42.29 -20.75 29.40
CA LEU A 105 42.00 -22.18 29.32
C LEU A 105 42.52 -22.83 28.03
N PHE A 106 42.50 -22.10 26.91
CA PHE A 106 42.90 -22.63 25.62
C PHE A 106 44.40 -22.64 25.41
N PHE A 107 45.12 -21.57 25.76
CA PHE A 107 46.54 -21.44 25.48
C PHE A 107 47.41 -21.93 26.61
N LEU A 108 47.04 -21.72 27.87
CA LEU A 108 47.91 -22.05 29.04
C LEU A 108 47.77 -23.50 29.53
N ASN A 109 46.94 -24.32 28.93
CA ASN A 109 46.71 -25.69 29.39
C ASN A 109 47.83 -26.70 28.97
N TRP A 110 48.88 -26.27 28.25
CA TRP A 110 49.95 -27.17 27.79
C TRP A 110 50.72 -27.77 28.98
N TRP A 111 50.85 -27.06 30.14
CA TRP A 111 51.50 -27.55 31.33
C TRP A 111 50.78 -28.78 31.94
N LEU A 112 49.51 -29.03 31.61
CA LEU A 112 48.82 -30.25 32.04
C LEU A 112 49.36 -31.55 31.45
N LEU A 113 50.04 -31.45 30.30
CA LEU A 113 50.69 -32.57 29.66
C LEU A 113 52.03 -32.92 30.31
N ASP A 114 52.69 -31.96 31.00
CA ASP A 114 53.98 -32.09 31.67
C ASP A 114 53.84 -32.48 33.13
N LEU A 115 52.62 -32.54 33.67
CA LEU A 115 52.37 -32.98 35.04
C LEU A 115 52.67 -34.47 35.22
N SER A 116 53.28 -34.85 36.33
CA SER A 116 53.57 -36.25 36.71
C SER A 116 52.34 -37.07 37.06
N LEU A 117 51.24 -36.89 36.31
CA LEU A 117 50.00 -37.66 36.41
C LEU A 117 50.01 -38.82 35.40
N PRO A 118 49.18 -39.84 35.62
CA PRO A 118 48.98 -40.88 34.63
C PRO A 118 48.58 -40.25 33.26
N HIS A 119 49.21 -40.68 32.17
CA HIS A 119 49.00 -40.13 30.83
C HIS A 119 47.51 -39.99 30.43
N MET A 120 46.66 -40.97 30.86
CA MET A 120 45.22 -40.90 30.60
C MET A 120 44.53 -39.71 31.30
N THR A 121 44.86 -39.49 32.60
CA THR A 121 44.27 -38.39 33.38
C THR A 121 44.74 -37.02 32.85
N SER A 122 46.00 -36.86 32.52
CA SER A 122 46.55 -35.64 31.90
C SER A 122 45.85 -35.32 30.60
N THR A 123 45.67 -36.33 29.72
CA THR A 123 44.99 -36.16 28.42
C THR A 123 43.51 -35.75 28.61
N ILE A 124 42.77 -36.41 29.52
CA ILE A 124 41.36 -36.05 29.76
C ILE A 124 41.25 -34.61 30.25
N LEU A 125 42.09 -34.19 31.21
CA LEU A 125 42.11 -32.81 31.71
C LEU A 125 42.48 -31.80 30.62
N TYR A 126 43.46 -32.14 29.80
CA TYR A 126 43.87 -31.35 28.65
C TYR A 126 42.75 -31.13 27.64
N VAL A 127 42.05 -32.22 27.24
CA VAL A 127 40.92 -32.15 26.30
C VAL A 127 39.75 -31.35 26.87
N ILE A 128 39.41 -31.55 28.18
CA ILE A 128 38.34 -30.79 28.83
C ILE A 128 38.66 -29.30 28.84
N THR A 129 39.88 -28.91 29.26
CA THR A 129 40.29 -27.50 29.33
C THR A 129 40.43 -26.87 27.93
N LEU A 130 40.93 -27.60 26.94
CA LEU A 130 41.02 -27.19 25.55
C LEU A 130 39.61 -26.91 24.98
N THR A 131 38.68 -27.84 25.21
CA THR A 131 37.29 -27.73 24.70
C THR A 131 36.55 -26.57 25.40
N ALA A 132 36.67 -26.45 26.71
CA ALA A 132 36.09 -25.34 27.49
C ALA A 132 36.66 -23.99 27.02
N GLY A 133 37.97 -23.91 26.80
CA GLY A 133 38.62 -22.72 26.27
C GLY A 133 38.14 -22.35 24.85
N TYR A 134 38.01 -23.34 23.96
CA TYR A 134 37.49 -23.15 22.61
C TYR A 134 36.04 -22.66 22.60
N LEU A 135 35.17 -23.25 23.43
CA LEU A 135 33.78 -22.80 23.60
C LEU A 135 33.69 -21.37 24.14
N GLY A 136 34.57 -21.02 25.12
CA GLY A 136 34.66 -19.66 25.63
C GLY A 136 35.04 -18.64 24.56
N LEU A 137 36.02 -18.97 23.71
CA LEU A 137 36.44 -18.13 22.57
C LEU A 137 35.35 -18.04 21.50
N LEU A 138 34.66 -19.13 21.20
CA LEU A 138 33.51 -19.15 20.28
C LEU A 138 32.37 -18.24 20.78
N MET A 139 32.02 -18.35 22.08
CA MET A 139 30.97 -17.50 22.67
C MET A 139 31.38 -16.02 22.63
N ALA A 140 32.62 -15.70 23.00
CA ALA A 140 33.13 -14.33 22.94
C ALA A 140 33.10 -13.77 21.51
N GLY A 141 33.54 -14.55 20.54
CA GLY A 141 33.51 -14.17 19.11
C GLY A 141 32.12 -13.95 18.58
N LEU A 142 31.14 -14.82 18.92
CA LEU A 142 29.75 -14.68 18.55
C LEU A 142 29.10 -13.44 19.18
N TRP A 143 29.35 -13.18 20.47
CA TRP A 143 28.83 -12.00 21.16
C TRP A 143 29.44 -10.70 20.62
N MET A 144 30.73 -10.70 20.35
CA MET A 144 31.42 -9.55 19.75
C MET A 144 30.90 -9.25 18.33
N SER A 145 30.71 -10.28 17.49
CA SER A 145 30.14 -10.13 16.16
C SER A 145 28.71 -9.60 16.22
N ARG A 146 27.89 -10.11 17.16
CA ARG A 146 26.50 -9.62 17.36
C ARG A 146 26.49 -8.17 17.82
N LEU A 147 27.31 -7.78 18.78
CA LEU A 147 27.35 -6.42 19.30
C LEU A 147 27.87 -5.43 18.25
N TYR A 148 28.91 -5.81 17.51
CA TYR A 148 29.48 -4.98 16.44
C TYR A 148 28.50 -4.77 15.28
N ARG A 149 27.79 -5.83 14.85
CA ARG A 149 26.74 -5.71 13.83
C ARG A 149 25.49 -4.99 14.32
N HIS A 150 25.11 -5.15 15.57
CA HIS A 150 24.00 -4.39 16.14
C HIS A 150 24.30 -2.89 16.13
N ASN A 151 25.55 -2.49 16.38
CA ASN A 151 25.98 -1.10 16.30
C ASN A 151 26.15 -0.62 14.85
N LEU A 152 26.42 -1.51 13.88
CA LEU A 152 26.51 -1.18 12.45
C LEU A 152 25.18 -1.30 11.71
N MET A 153 24.21 -2.12 12.19
CA MET A 153 22.86 -2.28 11.65
C MET A 153 21.79 -1.57 12.49
N GLY A 154 22.12 -1.00 13.65
CA GLY A 154 21.36 0.10 14.21
C GLY A 154 21.37 1.17 13.13
N ASP A 155 20.16 1.62 12.74
CA ASP A 155 19.91 2.57 11.66
C ASP A 155 21.04 3.61 11.64
N VAL A 156 21.98 3.47 10.69
CA VAL A 156 23.13 4.37 10.53
C VAL A 156 22.64 5.81 10.34
N PHE A 157 21.37 5.94 9.96
CA PHE A 157 20.67 7.20 9.73
C PHE A 157 19.88 7.68 10.97
N ASN A 158 19.74 6.86 12.04
CA ASN A 158 18.99 7.26 13.23
C ASN A 158 19.51 6.61 14.52
N ILE A 159 20.83 6.70 14.76
CA ILE A 159 21.50 6.13 15.94
C ILE A 159 20.92 6.70 17.25
N GLU A 160 20.52 7.97 17.22
CA GLU A 160 19.97 8.70 18.39
C GLU A 160 18.45 8.65 18.47
N ASN A 161 17.80 7.90 17.56
CA ASN A 161 16.34 7.81 17.46
C ASN A 161 15.68 9.18 17.24
N GLU A 162 16.33 10.02 16.45
CA GLU A 162 15.88 11.35 16.06
C GLU A 162 15.20 11.34 14.69
N SER A 163 14.31 12.28 14.46
CA SER A 163 13.75 12.53 13.13
C SER A 163 14.59 13.56 12.38
N PHE A 164 14.37 13.66 11.07
CA PHE A 164 15.00 14.72 10.27
C PHE A 164 14.55 16.08 10.76
N GLN A 165 15.38 17.10 10.54
CA GLN A 165 14.94 18.49 10.66
C GLN A 165 13.76 18.73 9.73
N GLN A 166 12.63 19.11 10.31
CA GLN A 166 11.39 19.41 9.57
C GLN A 166 11.17 20.92 9.48
N GLU A 167 10.26 21.31 8.58
CA GLU A 167 9.87 22.72 8.45
C GLU A 167 9.13 23.19 9.70
N THR A 168 9.64 24.20 10.35
CA THR A 168 9.06 24.80 11.55
C THR A 168 8.17 26.00 11.24
N ARG A 169 8.27 26.58 10.04
CA ARG A 169 7.49 27.73 9.61
C ARG A 169 6.13 27.32 9.10
N LEU A 170 5.09 28.02 9.55
CA LEU A 170 3.75 27.93 8.97
C LEU A 170 3.71 28.71 7.65
N LEU A 171 3.60 27.99 6.51
CA LEU A 171 3.46 28.59 5.18
C LEU A 171 1.98 28.61 4.78
N GLU A 172 1.23 29.51 5.37
CA GLU A 172 -0.20 29.63 5.11
C GLU A 172 -0.49 30.59 3.95
N ASN A 173 -1.44 30.20 3.10
CA ASN A 173 -2.03 31.05 2.08
C ASN A 173 -3.53 30.76 1.91
N GLU A 174 -4.19 31.45 0.97
CA GLU A 174 -5.62 31.27 0.68
C GLU A 174 -6.02 29.82 0.35
N TYR A 175 -5.08 29.01 -0.12
CA TYR A 175 -5.35 27.66 -0.63
C TYR A 175 -4.73 26.55 0.22
N SER A 176 -3.67 26.84 0.96
CA SER A 176 -2.84 25.85 1.64
C SER A 176 -3.62 24.98 2.63
N VAL A 177 -3.14 23.74 2.80
CA VAL A 177 -3.50 22.87 3.92
C VAL A 177 -2.23 22.64 4.74
N ASN A 178 -2.29 22.98 6.02
CA ASN A 178 -1.15 22.96 6.92
C ASN A 178 -1.41 21.96 8.04
N LEU A 179 -0.57 20.93 8.14
CA LEU A 179 -0.70 19.88 9.14
C LEU A 179 0.29 20.13 10.26
N PRO A 180 -0.16 20.30 11.52
CA PRO A 180 0.76 20.42 12.64
C PRO A 180 1.48 19.10 12.88
N THR A 181 2.77 19.18 13.15
CA THR A 181 3.62 18.04 13.47
C THR A 181 4.47 18.31 14.68
N SER A 182 5.01 17.25 15.28
CA SER A 182 5.98 17.34 16.35
C SER A 182 7.10 16.34 16.04
N PHE A 183 8.34 16.77 16.16
CA PHE A 183 9.52 15.96 15.83
C PHE A 183 10.62 16.15 16.86
N ARG A 184 11.44 15.12 17.04
CA ARG A 184 12.61 15.17 17.91
C ARG A 184 13.86 15.40 17.06
N PHE A 185 14.61 16.45 17.38
CA PHE A 185 15.84 16.80 16.72
C PHE A 185 16.83 17.44 17.72
N GLN A 186 18.08 17.01 17.71
CA GLN A 186 19.13 17.43 18.66
C GLN A 186 18.66 17.31 20.13
N GLU A 187 18.15 16.13 20.47
CA GLU A 187 17.62 15.76 21.80
C GLU A 187 16.41 16.58 22.28
N LYS A 188 15.91 17.52 21.50
CA LYS A 188 14.76 18.38 21.84
C LYS A 188 13.56 18.06 20.99
N GLN A 189 12.38 18.24 21.58
CA GLN A 189 11.13 18.18 20.84
C GLN A 189 10.84 19.55 20.24
N HIS A 190 10.52 19.57 18.96
CA HIS A 190 10.17 20.74 18.19
C HIS A 190 8.78 20.58 17.59
N ASP A 191 8.06 21.69 17.51
CA ASP A 191 6.81 21.77 16.73
C ASP A 191 7.16 22.15 15.28
N GLY A 192 6.45 21.57 14.35
CA GLY A 192 6.66 21.78 12.92
C GLY A 192 5.37 21.75 12.11
N TRP A 193 5.50 21.94 10.82
CA TRP A 193 4.40 21.99 9.90
C TRP A 193 4.70 21.20 8.61
N ILE A 194 3.77 20.37 8.19
CA ILE A 194 3.75 19.89 6.81
C ILE A 194 2.84 20.82 6.02
N ASN A 195 3.43 21.61 5.14
CA ASN A 195 2.75 22.66 4.41
C ASN A 195 2.40 22.21 2.98
N VAL A 196 1.14 21.88 2.71
CA VAL A 196 0.65 21.68 1.35
C VAL A 196 0.25 23.05 0.79
N VAL A 197 1.24 23.79 0.29
CA VAL A 197 1.06 25.18 -0.19
C VAL A 197 0.14 25.24 -1.41
N ASN A 198 0.17 24.18 -2.26
CA ASN A 198 -0.66 24.10 -3.46
C ASN A 198 -1.42 22.77 -3.53
N PRO A 199 -2.60 22.67 -2.93
CA PRO A 199 -3.42 21.46 -2.92
C PRO A 199 -4.01 21.08 -4.29
N PHE A 200 -3.96 21.99 -5.28
CA PHE A 200 -4.43 21.73 -6.66
C PHE A 200 -3.52 20.80 -7.46
N ARG A 201 -2.41 20.36 -6.88
CA ARG A 201 -1.56 19.30 -7.44
C ARG A 201 -2.02 17.89 -7.07
N ALA A 202 -3.19 17.79 -6.50
CA ALA A 202 -3.74 16.60 -5.87
C ALA A 202 -2.87 16.02 -4.74
N THR A 203 -3.51 15.28 -3.87
CA THR A 203 -2.88 14.64 -2.70
C THR A 203 -3.34 13.20 -2.61
N ILE A 204 -2.41 12.29 -2.46
CA ILE A 204 -2.67 10.89 -2.10
C ILE A 204 -2.34 10.69 -0.62
N VAL A 205 -3.20 9.96 0.08
CA VAL A 205 -3.04 9.58 1.48
C VAL A 205 -3.07 8.06 1.60
N LEU A 206 -1.91 7.45 1.84
CA LEU A 206 -1.70 6.01 1.90
C LEU A 206 -1.54 5.51 3.32
N GLY A 207 -1.88 4.26 3.55
CA GLY A 207 -1.56 3.54 4.78
C GLY A 207 -2.56 2.46 5.13
N THR A 208 -2.09 1.45 5.86
CA THR A 208 -2.92 0.36 6.37
C THR A 208 -4.05 0.85 7.29
N PRO A 209 -5.08 0.03 7.53
CA PRO A 209 -6.12 0.36 8.51
C PRO A 209 -5.50 0.70 9.88
N GLY A 210 -5.99 1.78 10.50
CA GLY A 210 -5.45 2.24 11.79
C GLY A 210 -4.18 3.09 11.71
N SER A 211 -3.60 3.35 10.54
CA SER A 211 -2.42 4.21 10.37
C SER A 211 -2.66 5.71 10.59
N GLY A 212 -3.87 6.11 10.92
CA GLY A 212 -4.21 7.52 11.22
C GLY A 212 -4.49 8.41 10.00
N LYS A 213 -4.62 7.86 8.78
CA LYS A 213 -4.89 8.61 7.54
C LYS A 213 -6.00 9.66 7.69
N SER A 214 -7.18 9.20 8.07
CA SER A 214 -8.37 10.06 8.17
C SER A 214 -8.17 11.11 9.26
N TYR A 215 -7.65 10.73 10.43
CA TYR A 215 -7.42 11.64 11.54
C TYR A 215 -6.35 12.70 11.24
N ALA A 216 -5.18 12.29 10.77
CA ALA A 216 -4.03 13.18 10.60
C ALA A 216 -4.16 14.07 9.35
N VAL A 217 -4.69 13.55 8.25
CA VAL A 217 -4.68 14.25 6.96
C VAL A 217 -6.09 14.62 6.51
N VAL A 218 -6.99 13.65 6.31
CA VAL A 218 -8.31 13.88 5.67
C VAL A 218 -9.16 14.85 6.48
N ASN A 219 -9.23 14.68 7.80
CA ASN A 219 -10.00 15.58 8.68
C ASN A 219 -9.47 17.02 8.64
N ASN A 220 -8.14 17.18 8.56
CA ASN A 220 -7.52 18.49 8.43
C ASN A 220 -7.81 19.13 7.06
N TYR A 221 -7.82 18.33 5.98
CA TYR A 221 -8.28 18.81 4.68
C TYR A 221 -9.71 19.31 4.72
N ILE A 222 -10.64 18.53 5.26
CA ILE A 222 -12.06 18.92 5.39
C ILE A 222 -12.18 20.24 6.16
N ARG A 223 -11.59 20.32 7.36
CA ARG A 223 -11.70 21.49 8.23
C ARG A 223 -11.12 22.75 7.58
N GLN A 224 -9.92 22.66 7.02
CA GLN A 224 -9.23 23.82 6.45
C GLN A 224 -9.84 24.27 5.12
N MET A 225 -10.26 23.33 4.26
CA MET A 225 -10.93 23.68 3.01
C MET A 225 -12.26 24.40 3.28
N ILE A 226 -13.08 23.89 4.20
CA ILE A 226 -14.35 24.54 4.57
C ILE A 226 -14.10 25.90 5.22
N SER A 227 -13.15 26.03 6.15
CA SER A 227 -12.82 27.29 6.80
C SER A 227 -12.28 28.35 5.83
N LYS A 228 -11.71 27.92 4.70
CA LYS A 228 -11.24 28.79 3.61
C LYS A 228 -12.29 29.04 2.53
N GLY A 229 -13.55 28.63 2.73
CA GLY A 229 -14.67 28.94 1.85
C GLY A 229 -14.72 28.10 0.55
N TYR A 230 -14.26 26.85 0.57
CA TYR A 230 -14.38 25.93 -0.56
C TYR A 230 -15.75 25.27 -0.62
N SER A 231 -16.27 25.05 -1.84
CA SER A 231 -17.31 24.06 -2.06
C SER A 231 -16.69 22.66 -1.96
N CYS A 232 -17.36 21.74 -1.28
CA CYS A 232 -16.74 20.43 -0.97
C CYS A 232 -17.61 19.29 -1.49
N TYR A 233 -16.96 18.33 -2.14
CA TYR A 233 -17.46 17.00 -2.34
C TYR A 233 -16.67 16.03 -1.46
N ILE A 234 -17.36 15.26 -0.62
CA ILE A 234 -16.77 14.33 0.33
C ILE A 234 -17.42 12.96 0.16
N TYR A 235 -16.63 11.99 -0.26
CA TYR A 235 -17.02 10.58 -0.24
C TYR A 235 -16.61 9.97 1.09
N ASP A 236 -17.60 9.62 1.88
CA ASP A 236 -17.49 9.09 3.24
C ASP A 236 -17.73 7.58 3.22
N TYR A 237 -16.64 6.79 3.20
CA TYR A 237 -16.73 5.33 3.07
C TYR A 237 -17.39 4.67 4.28
N LYS A 238 -17.18 5.23 5.46
CA LYS A 238 -17.78 4.77 6.72
C LYS A 238 -18.74 5.83 7.25
N PHE A 239 -19.81 6.05 6.50
CA PHE A 239 -20.80 7.05 6.87
C PHE A 239 -21.25 6.84 8.35
N ASP A 240 -21.28 7.92 9.23
CA ASP A 240 -21.28 9.36 8.93
C ASP A 240 -20.06 10.10 9.55
N ASP A 241 -18.89 9.48 9.61
CA ASP A 241 -17.70 10.01 10.29
C ASP A 241 -17.24 11.35 9.67
N LEU A 242 -16.94 11.38 8.38
CA LEU A 242 -16.45 12.58 7.70
C LEU A 242 -17.57 13.59 7.45
N SER A 243 -18.77 13.13 7.21
CA SER A 243 -19.95 13.94 6.97
C SER A 243 -20.30 14.80 8.20
N THR A 244 -20.19 14.24 9.40
CA THR A 244 -20.39 14.95 10.66
C THR A 244 -19.34 16.03 10.88
N ILE A 245 -18.06 15.74 10.58
CA ILE A 245 -16.98 16.72 10.67
C ILE A 245 -17.23 17.89 9.70
N ALA A 246 -17.60 17.58 8.46
CA ALA A 246 -17.87 18.57 7.44
C ALA A 246 -19.04 19.49 7.83
N TYR A 247 -20.14 18.92 8.31
CA TYR A 247 -21.33 19.69 8.74
C TYR A 247 -21.01 20.63 9.90
N ASN A 248 -20.38 20.11 10.96
CA ASN A 248 -20.01 20.92 12.12
C ASN A 248 -19.00 22.02 11.76
N THR A 249 -18.03 21.70 10.88
CA THR A 249 -17.07 22.70 10.40
C THR A 249 -17.76 23.79 9.57
N LEU A 250 -18.73 23.42 8.74
CA LEU A 250 -19.50 24.39 7.96
C LEU A 250 -20.29 25.34 8.86
N LEU A 251 -21.01 24.82 9.85
CA LEU A 251 -21.79 25.65 10.79
C LEU A 251 -20.93 26.72 11.48
N ASN A 252 -19.69 26.36 11.83
CA ASN A 252 -18.77 27.28 12.50
C ASN A 252 -18.07 28.27 11.55
N ASN A 253 -18.21 28.10 10.21
CA ASN A 253 -17.51 28.93 9.23
C ASN A 253 -18.42 29.49 8.13
N MET A 254 -19.72 29.59 8.38
CA MET A 254 -20.70 30.14 7.42
C MET A 254 -20.42 31.60 7.00
N ASP A 255 -19.75 32.36 7.86
CA ASP A 255 -19.31 33.72 7.63
C ASP A 255 -18.17 33.84 6.59
N LYS A 256 -17.43 32.78 6.34
CA LYS A 256 -16.32 32.75 5.37
C LYS A 256 -16.81 32.71 3.91
N TYR A 257 -18.08 32.48 3.69
CA TYR A 257 -18.67 32.33 2.36
C TYR A 257 -19.37 33.59 1.92
N LYS A 258 -19.08 34.09 0.71
CA LYS A 258 -19.78 35.21 0.10
C LYS A 258 -21.26 34.89 -0.15
N VAL A 259 -21.53 33.69 -0.65
CA VAL A 259 -22.85 33.10 -0.77
C VAL A 259 -22.86 31.88 0.14
N LYS A 260 -23.80 31.86 1.10
CA LYS A 260 -23.87 30.77 2.08
C LYS A 260 -24.18 29.46 1.39
N PRO A 261 -23.30 28.44 1.50
CA PRO A 261 -23.52 27.14 0.86
C PRO A 261 -24.63 26.37 1.60
N ARG A 262 -25.30 25.50 0.83
CA ARG A 262 -26.19 24.50 1.39
C ARG A 262 -25.47 23.20 1.61
N PHE A 263 -25.83 22.48 2.66
CA PHE A 263 -25.29 21.16 2.99
C PHE A 263 -26.24 20.07 2.52
N TYR A 264 -25.73 19.13 1.74
CA TYR A 264 -26.47 18.00 1.23
C TYR A 264 -25.78 16.69 1.56
N VAL A 265 -26.60 15.66 1.78
CA VAL A 265 -26.13 14.29 2.06
C VAL A 265 -26.86 13.33 1.14
N ILE A 266 -26.15 12.38 0.57
CA ILE A 266 -26.69 11.20 -0.08
C ILE A 266 -26.37 9.99 0.78
N ASN A 267 -27.41 9.29 1.23
CA ASN A 267 -27.32 8.07 2.02
C ASN A 267 -28.40 7.08 1.56
N PHE A 268 -27.99 5.96 1.00
CA PHE A 268 -28.91 4.94 0.52
C PHE A 268 -29.43 4.01 1.62
N ASP A 269 -28.77 3.95 2.78
CA ASP A 269 -29.21 3.09 3.88
C ASP A 269 -30.45 3.64 4.61
N ASP A 270 -30.51 4.95 4.79
CA ASP A 270 -31.68 5.61 5.36
C ASP A 270 -32.15 6.78 4.48
N PRO A 271 -33.07 6.53 3.54
CA PRO A 271 -33.59 7.58 2.65
C PRO A 271 -34.26 8.75 3.37
N ARG A 272 -34.70 8.59 4.61
CA ARG A 272 -35.29 9.69 5.42
C ARG A 272 -34.23 10.70 5.87
N ARG A 273 -32.95 10.28 5.88
CA ARG A 273 -31.78 11.11 6.20
C ARG A 273 -30.95 11.40 4.96
N SER A 274 -31.53 11.30 3.79
CA SER A 274 -30.88 11.53 2.51
C SER A 274 -31.63 12.60 1.73
N HIS A 275 -30.91 13.47 1.07
CA HIS A 275 -31.43 14.28 -0.01
C HIS A 275 -31.54 13.44 -1.29
N ARG A 276 -32.38 13.87 -2.20
CA ARG A 276 -32.67 13.22 -3.45
C ARG A 276 -31.97 13.96 -4.59
N CYS A 277 -31.26 13.24 -5.42
CA CYS A 277 -30.59 13.84 -6.57
C CYS A 277 -30.53 12.85 -7.72
N ASN A 278 -30.97 13.27 -8.87
CA ASN A 278 -30.85 12.50 -10.10
C ASN A 278 -29.46 12.71 -10.72
N PRO A 279 -28.58 11.69 -10.75
CA PRO A 279 -27.24 11.83 -11.29
C PRO A 279 -27.20 11.96 -12.83
N ILE A 280 -28.28 11.56 -13.51
CA ILE A 280 -28.45 11.70 -14.98
C ILE A 280 -29.51 12.76 -15.32
N ASN A 281 -29.53 13.87 -14.56
CA ASN A 281 -30.44 14.97 -14.82
C ASN A 281 -30.31 15.45 -16.28
N PRO A 282 -31.42 15.47 -17.04
CA PRO A 282 -31.43 15.86 -18.44
C PRO A 282 -30.87 17.24 -18.75
N GLU A 283 -30.93 18.19 -17.82
CA GLU A 283 -30.39 19.54 -18.00
C GLU A 283 -28.86 19.57 -18.18
N PHE A 284 -28.16 18.60 -17.62
CA PHE A 284 -26.70 18.51 -17.67
C PHE A 284 -26.20 17.51 -18.71
N MET A 285 -27.10 16.91 -19.51
CA MET A 285 -26.77 16.01 -20.61
C MET A 285 -26.93 16.76 -21.92
N THR A 286 -25.82 17.08 -22.58
CA THR A 286 -25.81 17.88 -23.80
C THR A 286 -25.67 17.05 -25.07
N ASP A 287 -25.07 15.87 -24.94
CA ASP A 287 -24.76 14.97 -26.05
C ASP A 287 -24.98 13.52 -25.62
N ILE A 288 -25.21 12.62 -26.59
CA ILE A 288 -25.40 11.18 -26.34
C ILE A 288 -24.18 10.53 -25.67
N SER A 289 -23.00 11.11 -25.86
CA SER A 289 -21.79 10.70 -25.15
C SER A 289 -21.91 10.84 -23.63
N ASP A 290 -22.74 11.75 -23.12
CA ASP A 290 -23.02 11.87 -21.68
C ASP A 290 -23.82 10.66 -21.16
N ALA A 291 -24.73 10.12 -21.97
CA ALA A 291 -25.48 8.90 -21.68
C ALA A 291 -24.55 7.67 -21.74
N TYR A 292 -23.66 7.63 -22.73
CA TYR A 292 -22.66 6.57 -22.84
C TYR A 292 -21.72 6.54 -21.62
N GLU A 293 -21.18 7.68 -21.20
CA GLU A 293 -20.34 7.76 -19.99
C GLU A 293 -21.06 7.33 -18.72
N ALA A 294 -22.34 7.69 -18.58
CA ALA A 294 -23.16 7.26 -17.47
C ALA A 294 -23.33 5.74 -17.46
N SER A 295 -23.69 5.16 -18.61
CA SER A 295 -23.85 3.72 -18.81
C SER A 295 -22.55 2.97 -18.54
N TYR A 296 -21.45 3.45 -19.11
CA TYR A 296 -20.12 2.91 -18.93
C TYR A 296 -19.74 2.85 -17.44
N THR A 297 -19.90 3.96 -16.72
CA THR A 297 -19.57 4.04 -15.31
C THR A 297 -20.40 3.06 -14.47
N ILE A 298 -21.70 2.96 -14.72
CA ILE A 298 -22.59 2.02 -14.02
C ILE A 298 -22.16 0.57 -14.26
N MET A 299 -22.01 0.19 -15.53
CA MET A 299 -21.75 -1.19 -15.92
C MET A 299 -20.39 -1.68 -15.42
N LEU A 300 -19.35 -0.84 -15.45
CA LEU A 300 -18.04 -1.21 -14.95
C LEU A 300 -17.97 -1.30 -13.42
N ASN A 301 -18.73 -0.49 -12.70
CA ASN A 301 -18.83 -0.64 -11.24
C ASN A 301 -19.58 -1.92 -10.84
N LEU A 302 -20.58 -2.33 -11.60
CA LEU A 302 -21.31 -3.58 -11.37
C LEU A 302 -20.49 -4.82 -11.73
N ASN A 303 -19.56 -4.69 -12.66
CA ASN A 303 -18.68 -5.77 -13.11
C ASN A 303 -17.26 -5.24 -13.39
N ARG A 304 -16.45 -5.15 -12.35
CA ARG A 304 -15.10 -4.56 -12.42
C ARG A 304 -14.12 -5.32 -13.32
N THR A 305 -14.35 -6.61 -13.58
CA THR A 305 -13.52 -7.36 -14.53
C THR A 305 -13.63 -6.83 -15.96
N TRP A 306 -14.64 -6.03 -16.25
CA TRP A 306 -14.82 -5.39 -17.55
C TRP A 306 -13.86 -4.20 -17.79
N ILE A 307 -13.26 -3.66 -16.74
CA ILE A 307 -12.26 -2.59 -16.86
C ILE A 307 -11.07 -3.05 -17.72
N GLU A 308 -10.67 -4.32 -17.61
CA GLU A 308 -9.58 -4.90 -18.40
C GLU A 308 -10.02 -5.41 -19.79
N LYS A 309 -11.35 -5.54 -20.01
CA LYS A 309 -11.95 -6.09 -21.22
C LYS A 309 -12.62 -5.04 -22.10
N GLN A 310 -12.15 -3.79 -22.04
CA GLN A 310 -12.68 -2.72 -22.89
C GLN A 310 -12.50 -3.07 -24.37
N GLY A 311 -13.56 -2.83 -25.16
CA GLY A 311 -13.59 -3.22 -26.57
C GLY A 311 -14.10 -4.64 -26.85
N ASP A 312 -14.37 -5.45 -25.80
CA ASP A 312 -15.05 -6.74 -25.96
C ASP A 312 -16.53 -6.51 -26.29
N PHE A 313 -17.05 -7.30 -27.21
CA PHE A 313 -18.43 -7.19 -27.67
C PHE A 313 -19.46 -7.34 -26.53
N PHE A 314 -19.25 -8.26 -25.61
CA PHE A 314 -20.16 -8.48 -24.49
C PHE A 314 -20.04 -7.43 -23.39
N VAL A 315 -19.00 -6.60 -23.42
CA VAL A 315 -18.84 -5.43 -22.56
C VAL A 315 -19.48 -4.20 -23.20
N GLU A 316 -19.20 -3.96 -24.46
CA GLU A 316 -19.69 -2.76 -25.18
C GLU A 316 -21.19 -2.80 -25.45
N SER A 317 -21.74 -3.96 -25.82
CA SER A 317 -23.17 -4.08 -26.15
C SER A 317 -24.12 -3.63 -25.00
N PRO A 318 -23.96 -4.10 -23.74
CA PRO A 318 -24.82 -3.62 -22.65
C PRO A 318 -24.64 -2.13 -22.35
N ILE A 319 -23.44 -1.59 -22.53
CA ILE A 319 -23.16 -0.15 -22.33
C ILE A 319 -23.91 0.67 -23.39
N ILE A 320 -23.83 0.27 -24.65
CA ILE A 320 -24.49 0.95 -25.78
C ILE A 320 -26.02 0.88 -25.62
N LEU A 321 -26.58 -0.27 -25.26
CA LEU A 321 -28.01 -0.42 -25.07
C LEU A 321 -28.53 0.48 -23.94
N LEU A 322 -27.85 0.48 -22.79
CA LEU A 322 -28.21 1.33 -21.66
C LEU A 322 -28.06 2.82 -22.02
N ALA A 323 -27.03 3.19 -22.78
CA ALA A 323 -26.84 4.55 -23.28
C ALA A 323 -28.00 4.99 -24.19
N ALA A 324 -28.44 4.12 -25.12
CA ALA A 324 -29.58 4.40 -25.98
C ALA A 324 -30.87 4.60 -25.16
N ILE A 325 -31.08 3.78 -24.12
CA ILE A 325 -32.25 3.91 -23.22
C ILE A 325 -32.18 5.24 -22.44
N ILE A 326 -31.04 5.60 -21.87
CA ILE A 326 -30.89 6.86 -21.14
C ILE A 326 -31.11 8.05 -22.07
N TRP A 327 -30.54 8.02 -23.28
CA TRP A 327 -30.73 9.09 -24.26
C TRP A 327 -32.17 9.17 -24.75
N TYR A 328 -32.85 8.04 -24.98
CA TYR A 328 -34.29 8.02 -25.25
C TYR A 328 -35.08 8.77 -24.17
N LEU A 329 -34.83 8.44 -22.89
CA LEU A 329 -35.52 9.09 -21.77
C LEU A 329 -35.17 10.59 -21.66
N LYS A 330 -33.98 11.00 -22.11
CA LYS A 330 -33.58 12.41 -22.19
C LYS A 330 -34.41 13.20 -23.19
N ILE A 331 -34.67 12.63 -24.37
CA ILE A 331 -35.42 13.32 -25.42
C ILE A 331 -36.95 13.16 -25.29
N TYR A 332 -37.38 12.07 -24.69
CA TYR A 332 -38.80 11.80 -24.50
C TYR A 332 -39.44 12.80 -23.51
N LYS A 333 -40.46 13.52 -23.96
CA LYS A 333 -41.19 14.53 -23.15
C LYS A 333 -40.30 15.47 -22.37
N ASN A 334 -39.24 15.99 -23.00
CA ASN A 334 -38.27 16.90 -22.39
C ASN A 334 -37.55 16.31 -21.13
N GLY A 335 -37.38 15.00 -21.11
CA GLY A 335 -36.60 14.33 -20.06
C GLY A 335 -37.27 14.12 -18.71
N ILE A 336 -38.61 14.30 -18.63
CA ILE A 336 -39.36 14.16 -17.35
C ILE A 336 -39.16 12.80 -16.66
N TYR A 337 -38.86 11.76 -17.45
CA TYR A 337 -38.56 10.41 -16.96
C TYR A 337 -37.08 10.04 -17.05
N CYS A 338 -36.20 11.01 -17.35
CA CYS A 338 -34.79 10.73 -17.46
C CYS A 338 -34.16 10.55 -16.08
N SER A 339 -34.29 9.36 -15.53
CA SER A 339 -33.60 8.94 -14.31
C SER A 339 -33.17 7.49 -14.42
N PHE A 340 -32.18 7.10 -13.62
CA PHE A 340 -31.66 5.73 -13.65
C PHE A 340 -32.72 4.66 -13.36
N PRO A 341 -33.60 4.81 -12.36
CA PRO A 341 -34.70 3.86 -12.15
C PRO A 341 -35.60 3.66 -13.37
N HIS A 342 -35.96 4.75 -14.04
CA HIS A 342 -36.79 4.62 -15.25
C HIS A 342 -36.04 3.92 -16.39
N ALA A 343 -34.73 4.11 -16.50
CA ALA A 343 -33.92 3.41 -17.49
C ALA A 343 -33.91 1.89 -17.24
N VAL A 344 -33.77 1.47 -15.97
CA VAL A 344 -33.81 0.06 -15.58
C VAL A 344 -35.19 -0.55 -15.83
N GLU A 345 -36.24 0.16 -15.47
CA GLU A 345 -37.61 -0.31 -15.70
C GLU A 345 -37.95 -0.43 -17.20
N LEU A 346 -37.47 0.49 -18.03
CA LEU A 346 -37.63 0.42 -19.48
C LEU A 346 -36.86 -0.78 -20.07
N LEU A 347 -35.63 -0.99 -19.65
CA LEU A 347 -34.81 -2.14 -20.08
C LEU A 347 -35.50 -3.49 -19.74
N ASN A 348 -36.27 -3.56 -18.68
CA ASN A 348 -36.96 -4.78 -18.25
C ASN A 348 -38.22 -5.11 -19.04
N LYS A 349 -38.68 -4.23 -19.94
CA LYS A 349 -39.81 -4.49 -20.82
C LYS A 349 -39.52 -5.65 -21.80
N PRO A 350 -40.59 -6.31 -22.34
CA PRO A 350 -40.44 -7.26 -23.44
C PRO A 350 -39.72 -6.64 -24.64
N TYR A 351 -38.95 -7.43 -25.38
CA TYR A 351 -38.12 -6.94 -26.49
C TYR A 351 -38.95 -6.25 -27.59
N SER A 352 -40.12 -6.75 -27.90
CA SER A 352 -41.07 -6.14 -28.84
C SER A 352 -41.42 -4.72 -28.46
N ASP A 353 -41.70 -4.50 -27.17
CA ASP A 353 -42.09 -3.19 -26.69
C ASP A 353 -40.87 -2.26 -26.58
N LEU A 354 -39.75 -2.78 -26.02
CA LEU A 354 -38.54 -2.04 -25.86
C LEU A 354 -38.04 -1.48 -27.19
N PHE A 355 -37.87 -2.33 -28.21
CA PHE A 355 -37.37 -1.89 -29.51
C PHE A 355 -38.35 -1.02 -30.27
N THR A 356 -39.66 -1.29 -30.18
CA THR A 356 -40.68 -0.41 -30.77
C THR A 356 -40.61 1.00 -30.17
N ILE A 357 -40.40 1.10 -28.85
CA ILE A 357 -40.28 2.38 -28.17
C ILE A 357 -38.98 3.08 -28.61
N LEU A 358 -37.84 2.40 -28.56
CA LEU A 358 -36.53 3.02 -28.85
C LEU A 358 -36.37 3.44 -30.31
N THR A 359 -36.89 2.67 -31.26
CA THR A 359 -36.85 2.98 -32.72
C THR A 359 -37.79 4.11 -33.14
N SER A 360 -38.65 4.60 -32.24
CA SER A 360 -39.50 5.76 -32.51
C SER A 360 -38.68 7.08 -32.68
N TYR A 361 -37.39 7.09 -32.32
CA TYR A 361 -36.50 8.21 -32.48
C TYR A 361 -35.34 7.85 -33.44
N PRO A 362 -35.25 8.48 -34.62
CA PRO A 362 -34.20 8.17 -35.60
C PRO A 362 -32.76 8.36 -35.13
N GLU A 363 -32.54 9.27 -34.16
CA GLU A 363 -31.22 9.52 -33.56
C GLU A 363 -30.59 8.27 -32.90
N LEU A 364 -31.43 7.30 -32.51
CA LEU A 364 -30.98 6.07 -31.84
C LEU A 364 -30.69 4.92 -32.82
N GLU A 365 -30.99 5.07 -34.11
CA GLU A 365 -30.90 3.98 -35.10
C GLU A 365 -29.52 3.33 -35.12
N ASN A 366 -28.46 4.14 -35.17
CA ASN A 366 -27.09 3.65 -35.20
C ASN A 366 -26.68 2.88 -33.92
N TYR A 367 -27.21 3.28 -32.77
CA TYR A 367 -26.94 2.62 -31.47
C TYR A 367 -27.72 1.31 -31.33
N LEU A 368 -28.86 1.21 -32.01
CA LEU A 368 -29.74 0.05 -31.94
C LEU A 368 -29.49 -0.96 -33.07
N SER A 369 -28.83 -0.58 -34.15
CA SER A 369 -28.60 -1.42 -35.33
C SER A 369 -28.09 -2.83 -34.96
N PRO A 370 -27.05 -3.04 -34.12
CA PRO A 370 -26.57 -4.38 -33.82
C PRO A 370 -27.63 -5.27 -33.12
N PHE A 371 -28.52 -4.66 -32.36
CA PHE A 371 -29.63 -5.36 -31.67
C PHE A 371 -30.78 -5.64 -32.59
N MET A 372 -31.10 -4.68 -33.45
CA MET A 372 -32.18 -4.79 -34.42
C MET A 372 -31.88 -5.84 -35.50
N ASP A 373 -30.62 -5.91 -35.95
CA ASP A 373 -30.16 -6.91 -36.92
C ASP A 373 -30.26 -8.33 -36.32
N ALA A 374 -29.87 -8.51 -35.05
CA ALA A 374 -30.02 -9.78 -34.35
C ALA A 374 -31.51 -10.15 -34.14
N TRP A 375 -32.36 -9.16 -33.81
CA TRP A 375 -33.78 -9.38 -33.56
C TRP A 375 -34.53 -9.73 -34.85
N LYS A 376 -34.33 -8.98 -35.95
CA LYS A 376 -34.99 -9.21 -37.27
C LYS A 376 -34.37 -10.39 -38.01
N GLY A 377 -33.08 -10.64 -37.84
CA GLY A 377 -32.33 -11.72 -38.49
C GLY A 377 -32.56 -13.11 -37.85
N GLY A 378 -33.33 -13.20 -36.77
CA GLY A 378 -33.63 -14.47 -36.08
C GLY A 378 -32.51 -14.99 -35.17
N ALA A 379 -31.46 -14.21 -34.91
CA ALA A 379 -30.38 -14.54 -33.99
C ALA A 379 -30.75 -14.26 -32.51
N GLN A 380 -31.85 -14.89 -32.07
CA GLN A 380 -32.46 -14.62 -30.75
C GLN A 380 -31.51 -14.95 -29.60
N ASP A 381 -30.74 -16.02 -29.71
CA ASP A 381 -29.79 -16.41 -28.65
C ASP A 381 -28.71 -15.37 -28.43
N GLN A 382 -28.17 -14.76 -29.52
CA GLN A 382 -27.21 -13.67 -29.44
C GLN A 382 -27.84 -12.42 -28.81
N LEU A 383 -29.06 -12.06 -29.24
CA LEU A 383 -29.77 -10.92 -28.67
C LEU A 383 -30.06 -11.13 -27.18
N GLN A 384 -30.49 -12.32 -26.78
CA GLN A 384 -30.71 -12.66 -25.37
C GLN A 384 -29.41 -12.53 -24.57
N GLY A 385 -28.28 -13.01 -25.08
CA GLY A 385 -26.96 -12.85 -24.44
C GLY A 385 -26.57 -11.41 -24.22
N GLN A 386 -26.72 -10.55 -25.23
CA GLN A 386 -26.44 -9.11 -25.15
C GLN A 386 -27.31 -8.40 -24.12
N ILE A 387 -28.61 -8.65 -24.12
CA ILE A 387 -29.54 -7.99 -23.19
C ILE A 387 -29.40 -8.56 -21.78
N ALA A 388 -29.16 -9.87 -21.63
CA ALA A 388 -28.94 -10.49 -20.32
C ALA A 388 -27.68 -9.94 -19.65
N SER A 389 -26.62 -9.69 -20.42
CA SER A 389 -25.39 -9.08 -19.88
C SER A 389 -25.60 -7.65 -19.35
N ALA A 390 -26.63 -6.94 -19.84
CA ALA A 390 -27.08 -5.67 -19.26
C ALA A 390 -28.01 -5.88 -18.05
N LYS A 391 -29.05 -6.73 -18.20
CA LYS A 391 -30.11 -6.90 -17.18
C LYS A 391 -29.57 -7.48 -15.88
N ILE A 392 -28.75 -8.54 -15.94
CA ILE A 392 -28.29 -9.28 -14.75
C ILE A 392 -27.53 -8.38 -13.77
N PRO A 393 -26.54 -7.59 -14.17
CA PRO A 393 -25.87 -6.68 -13.24
C PRO A 393 -26.81 -5.59 -12.71
N LEU A 394 -27.68 -5.03 -13.55
CA LEU A 394 -28.58 -3.94 -13.18
C LEU A 394 -29.68 -4.35 -12.20
N THR A 395 -30.10 -5.63 -12.18
CA THR A 395 -31.08 -6.12 -11.18
C THR A 395 -30.59 -5.93 -9.74
N ARG A 396 -29.28 -5.91 -9.50
CA ARG A 396 -28.70 -5.64 -8.17
C ARG A 396 -29.02 -4.24 -7.67
N MET A 397 -29.31 -3.30 -8.56
CA MET A 397 -29.61 -1.91 -8.23
C MET A 397 -31.13 -1.64 -8.09
N ILE A 398 -31.98 -2.65 -8.26
CA ILE A 398 -33.42 -2.54 -8.07
C ILE A 398 -33.71 -2.55 -6.57
N SER A 399 -33.84 -1.36 -6.00
CA SER A 399 -34.07 -1.15 -4.59
C SER A 399 -34.96 0.09 -4.39
N PRO A 400 -36.00 0.03 -3.55
CA PRO A 400 -36.84 1.20 -3.26
C PRO A 400 -36.04 2.39 -2.75
N GLN A 401 -34.96 2.15 -1.96
CA GLN A 401 -34.10 3.18 -1.40
C GLN A 401 -33.30 3.89 -2.50
N LEU A 402 -32.64 3.12 -3.38
CA LEU A 402 -31.92 3.68 -4.54
C LEU A 402 -32.87 4.45 -5.46
N TYR A 403 -34.04 3.87 -5.75
CA TYR A 403 -35.04 4.48 -6.61
C TYR A 403 -35.54 5.81 -6.04
N TRP A 404 -35.81 5.87 -4.74
CA TRP A 404 -36.24 7.08 -4.08
C TRP A 404 -35.19 8.20 -4.19
N VAL A 405 -33.95 7.90 -3.86
CA VAL A 405 -32.86 8.91 -3.87
C VAL A 405 -32.54 9.36 -5.29
N MET A 406 -32.47 8.44 -6.26
CA MET A 406 -32.02 8.73 -7.63
C MET A 406 -33.08 9.31 -8.56
N THR A 407 -34.34 9.41 -8.13
CA THR A 407 -35.42 10.02 -8.92
C THR A 407 -35.74 11.47 -8.54
N GLY A 408 -35.22 11.97 -7.43
CA GLY A 408 -35.50 13.33 -6.96
C GLY A 408 -34.52 14.37 -7.47
N ASN A 409 -34.88 15.63 -7.32
CA ASN A 409 -34.08 16.79 -7.75
C ASN A 409 -34.09 17.87 -6.65
N ASP A 410 -33.73 17.51 -5.41
CA ASP A 410 -33.64 18.46 -4.30
C ASP A 410 -32.46 19.43 -4.51
N PHE A 411 -31.43 19.03 -5.26
CA PHE A 411 -30.29 19.83 -5.64
C PHE A 411 -29.62 19.32 -6.92
N SER A 412 -28.73 20.11 -7.48
CA SER A 412 -27.92 19.78 -8.66
C SER A 412 -26.45 19.49 -8.29
N LEU A 413 -25.78 18.66 -9.09
CA LEU A 413 -24.41 18.21 -8.81
C LEU A 413 -23.29 19.23 -9.18
N ASP A 414 -23.63 20.41 -9.65
CA ASP A 414 -22.73 21.53 -9.89
C ASP A 414 -22.36 22.25 -8.59
N ILE A 415 -21.71 21.54 -7.66
CA ILE A 415 -21.52 21.96 -6.28
C ILE A 415 -20.76 23.29 -6.11
N ASN A 416 -19.91 23.64 -7.08
CA ASN A 416 -19.12 24.87 -7.05
C ASN A 416 -19.72 26.02 -7.87
N ASN A 417 -21.02 25.96 -8.13
CA ASN A 417 -21.75 27.02 -8.79
C ASN A 417 -21.70 28.31 -7.96
N PRO A 418 -21.23 29.46 -8.53
CA PRO A 418 -21.13 30.71 -7.78
C PRO A 418 -22.45 31.25 -7.22
N LYS A 419 -23.57 30.91 -7.86
CA LYS A 419 -24.91 31.35 -7.42
C LYS A 419 -25.48 30.50 -6.28
N GLU A 420 -25.10 29.22 -6.25
CA GLU A 420 -25.61 28.25 -5.30
C GLU A 420 -24.51 27.26 -4.90
N PRO A 421 -23.52 27.69 -4.12
CA PRO A 421 -22.46 26.78 -3.65
C PRO A 421 -23.03 25.70 -2.73
N LYS A 422 -22.43 24.51 -2.79
CA LYS A 422 -22.91 23.35 -2.03
C LYS A 422 -21.75 22.63 -1.36
N LEU A 423 -22.03 22.04 -0.21
CA LEU A 423 -21.23 20.96 0.36
C LEU A 423 -22.03 19.69 0.23
N LEU A 424 -21.46 18.70 -0.43
CA LEU A 424 -22.10 17.41 -0.66
C LEU A 424 -21.29 16.30 -0.02
N CYS A 425 -21.90 15.60 0.91
CA CYS A 425 -21.38 14.36 1.48
C CYS A 425 -22.13 13.16 0.90
N VAL A 426 -21.39 12.16 0.47
CA VAL A 426 -21.96 10.95 -0.12
C VAL A 426 -21.47 9.76 0.67
N GLY A 427 -22.40 9.13 1.37
CA GLY A 427 -22.11 7.99 2.24
C GLY A 427 -22.11 6.67 1.50
N ASN A 428 -21.19 5.76 1.87
CA ASN A 428 -21.21 4.37 1.48
C ASN A 428 -21.45 3.49 2.71
N ASN A 429 -21.77 2.23 2.47
CA ASN A 429 -21.85 1.18 3.47
C ASN A 429 -20.93 0.03 3.04
N PRO A 430 -19.90 -0.33 3.82
CA PRO A 430 -19.01 -1.44 3.49
C PRO A 430 -19.72 -2.77 3.24
N ASP A 431 -20.82 -3.06 3.95
CA ASP A 431 -21.57 -4.30 3.81
C ASP A 431 -22.36 -4.37 2.49
N ARG A 432 -22.66 -3.22 1.87
CA ARG A 432 -23.44 -3.09 0.62
C ARG A 432 -22.63 -2.47 -0.52
N GLN A 433 -21.33 -2.42 -0.38
CA GLN A 433 -20.42 -1.77 -1.33
C GLN A 433 -20.66 -2.22 -2.78
N ASN A 434 -20.86 -3.52 -3.02
CA ASN A 434 -21.04 -4.07 -4.37
C ASN A 434 -22.29 -3.55 -5.11
N ILE A 435 -23.27 -3.03 -4.37
CA ILE A 435 -24.50 -2.45 -4.93
C ILE A 435 -24.33 -0.95 -5.04
N TYR A 436 -23.94 -0.30 -3.95
CA TYR A 436 -23.87 1.15 -3.89
C TYR A 436 -22.74 1.74 -4.73
N SER A 437 -21.64 1.01 -4.94
CA SER A 437 -20.51 1.49 -5.74
C SER A 437 -20.91 1.93 -7.16
N ALA A 438 -21.89 1.27 -7.78
CA ALA A 438 -22.35 1.64 -9.11
C ALA A 438 -23.11 2.98 -9.12
N ALA A 439 -24.04 3.17 -8.16
CA ALA A 439 -24.73 4.45 -8.01
C ALA A 439 -23.74 5.55 -7.63
N LEU A 440 -22.87 5.31 -6.65
CA LEU A 440 -21.86 6.26 -6.17
C LEU A 440 -20.84 6.61 -7.24
N GLY A 441 -20.40 5.64 -8.05
CA GLY A 441 -19.54 5.86 -9.19
C GLY A 441 -20.17 6.82 -10.21
N LEU A 442 -21.48 6.68 -10.47
CA LEU A 442 -22.22 7.57 -11.35
C LEU A 442 -22.26 9.00 -10.81
N TYR A 443 -22.53 9.21 -9.51
CA TYR A 443 -22.45 10.53 -8.89
C TYR A 443 -21.05 11.14 -9.04
N ASN A 444 -20.00 10.36 -8.73
CA ASN A 444 -18.62 10.79 -8.83
C ASN A 444 -18.24 11.23 -10.25
N SER A 445 -18.56 10.40 -11.25
CA SER A 445 -18.29 10.72 -12.66
C SER A 445 -18.96 12.04 -13.09
N ARG A 446 -20.21 12.25 -12.69
CA ARG A 446 -20.95 13.48 -13.01
C ARG A 446 -20.41 14.70 -12.27
N ILE A 447 -20.12 14.58 -10.98
CA ILE A 447 -19.56 15.66 -10.17
C ILE A 447 -18.22 16.11 -10.75
N VAL A 448 -17.29 15.19 -11.01
CA VAL A 448 -15.97 15.48 -11.57
C VAL A 448 -16.07 16.30 -12.86
N LYS A 449 -17.00 15.95 -13.74
CA LYS A 449 -17.25 16.66 -15.01
C LYS A 449 -17.83 18.07 -14.80
N LEU A 450 -18.70 18.23 -13.80
CA LEU A 450 -19.40 19.50 -13.54
C LEU A 450 -18.52 20.51 -12.79
N ILE A 451 -17.70 20.06 -11.84
CA ILE A 451 -16.84 20.93 -11.02
C ILE A 451 -15.58 21.41 -11.76
N ASN A 452 -15.10 20.65 -12.73
CA ASN A 452 -13.87 20.93 -13.44
C ASN A 452 -14.09 21.88 -14.64
N LYS A 453 -14.74 23.00 -14.39
CA LYS A 453 -15.06 24.00 -15.40
C LYS A 453 -14.48 25.36 -15.01
N LYS A 454 -14.16 26.19 -16.03
CA LYS A 454 -13.72 27.56 -15.84
C LYS A 454 -14.84 28.42 -15.24
N GLY A 455 -14.48 29.41 -14.41
CA GLY A 455 -15.42 30.39 -13.87
C GLY A 455 -16.23 29.89 -12.67
N GLN A 456 -15.98 28.67 -12.20
CA GLN A 456 -16.60 28.13 -10.99
C GLN A 456 -15.84 28.55 -9.71
N LEU A 457 -16.48 28.38 -8.55
CA LEU A 457 -15.82 28.61 -7.26
C LEU A 457 -14.72 27.58 -7.01
N LYS A 458 -13.73 27.96 -6.19
CA LYS A 458 -12.74 27.01 -5.69
C LYS A 458 -13.43 25.85 -4.95
N SER A 459 -13.00 24.63 -5.22
CA SER A 459 -13.66 23.44 -4.70
C SER A 459 -12.67 22.35 -4.31
N THR A 460 -13.14 21.39 -3.55
CA THR A 460 -12.36 20.23 -3.16
C THR A 460 -13.14 18.94 -3.37
N VAL A 461 -12.43 17.90 -3.81
CA VAL A 461 -12.89 16.51 -3.91
C VAL A 461 -12.11 15.70 -2.93
N ILE A 462 -12.76 15.15 -1.93
CA ILE A 462 -12.15 14.30 -0.90
C ILE A 462 -12.78 12.92 -0.98
N ILE A 463 -11.96 11.91 -1.22
CA ILE A 463 -12.37 10.51 -1.34
C ILE A 463 -11.60 9.69 -0.30
N ASP A 464 -12.28 9.20 0.72
CA ASP A 464 -11.65 8.50 1.85
C ASP A 464 -11.07 7.12 1.47
N GLU A 465 -11.77 6.35 0.63
CA GLU A 465 -11.31 5.02 0.19
C GLU A 465 -11.58 4.85 -1.31
N LEU A 466 -10.66 5.35 -2.15
CA LEU A 466 -10.81 5.41 -3.60
C LEU A 466 -11.09 4.06 -4.28
N PRO A 467 -10.42 2.92 -3.93
CA PRO A 467 -10.65 1.64 -4.60
C PRO A 467 -12.07 1.08 -4.43
N THR A 468 -12.87 1.63 -3.51
CA THR A 468 -14.25 1.16 -3.27
C THR A 468 -15.24 1.59 -4.35
N ILE A 469 -14.89 2.61 -5.13
CA ILE A 469 -15.69 3.15 -6.23
C ILE A 469 -14.82 3.30 -7.48
N TYR A 470 -15.40 3.06 -8.65
CA TYR A 470 -14.75 3.35 -9.93
C TYR A 470 -15.50 4.46 -10.65
N PHE A 471 -14.77 5.42 -11.22
CA PHE A 471 -15.34 6.42 -12.13
C PHE A 471 -14.28 6.94 -13.09
N ARG A 472 -14.69 7.11 -14.32
CA ARG A 472 -13.81 7.58 -15.39
C ARG A 472 -13.51 9.08 -15.25
N GLY A 473 -12.31 9.49 -15.65
CA GLY A 473 -11.92 10.89 -15.72
C GLY A 473 -11.28 11.46 -14.47
N LEU A 474 -10.95 10.62 -13.47
CA LEU A 474 -10.20 11.03 -12.29
C LEU A 474 -8.78 11.49 -12.66
N ASP A 475 -8.12 10.78 -13.55
CA ASP A 475 -6.82 11.13 -14.12
C ASP A 475 -6.85 12.50 -14.80
N ASN A 476 -7.86 12.75 -15.63
CA ASN A 476 -8.07 14.02 -16.30
C ASN A 476 -8.39 15.15 -15.29
N LEU A 477 -9.20 14.87 -14.26
CA LEU A 477 -9.43 15.83 -13.17
C LEU A 477 -8.10 16.23 -12.54
N ILE A 478 -7.27 15.27 -12.13
CA ILE A 478 -5.98 15.53 -11.48
C ILE A 478 -5.07 16.37 -12.38
N ALA A 479 -5.02 16.06 -13.67
CA ALA A 479 -4.18 16.77 -14.64
C ALA A 479 -4.63 18.23 -14.86
N THR A 480 -5.93 18.51 -14.82
CA THR A 480 -6.51 19.80 -15.18
C THR A 480 -7.03 20.63 -14.00
N ALA A 481 -7.18 20.02 -12.84
CA ALA A 481 -7.75 20.59 -11.61
C ALA A 481 -7.10 21.92 -11.18
N ARG A 482 -5.78 22.04 -11.39
CA ARG A 482 -5.02 23.23 -11.02
C ARG A 482 -5.55 24.51 -11.68
N SER A 483 -5.88 24.47 -12.96
CA SER A 483 -6.37 25.62 -13.71
C SER A 483 -7.78 26.05 -13.28
N ASN A 484 -8.56 25.11 -12.76
CA ASN A 484 -9.94 25.30 -12.32
C ASN A 484 -10.09 25.44 -10.79
N LYS A 485 -8.96 25.49 -10.06
CA LYS A 485 -8.91 25.60 -8.58
C LYS A 485 -9.69 24.49 -7.86
N VAL A 486 -9.53 23.26 -8.35
CA VAL A 486 -10.11 22.07 -7.71
C VAL A 486 -9.01 21.32 -6.96
N ALA A 487 -9.09 21.24 -5.64
CA ALA A 487 -8.20 20.44 -4.81
C ALA A 487 -8.73 19.01 -4.76
N VAL A 488 -7.83 18.03 -4.87
CA VAL A 488 -8.19 16.59 -4.84
C VAL A 488 -7.40 15.90 -3.75
N CYS A 489 -8.10 15.18 -2.86
CA CYS A 489 -7.49 14.37 -1.80
C CYS A 489 -8.05 12.94 -1.88
N LEU A 490 -7.17 11.98 -2.14
CA LEU A 490 -7.51 10.59 -2.39
C LEU A 490 -6.91 9.69 -1.31
N GLY A 491 -7.76 9.09 -0.49
CA GLY A 491 -7.37 8.12 0.52
C GLY A 491 -7.49 6.69 0.00
N PHE A 492 -6.52 5.82 0.32
CA PHE A 492 -6.58 4.38 0.12
C PHE A 492 -5.46 3.66 0.89
N GLN A 493 -5.44 2.32 0.85
CA GLN A 493 -4.54 1.56 1.72
C GLN A 493 -3.19 1.31 1.05
N ASP A 494 -3.20 0.86 -0.20
CA ASP A 494 -1.99 0.55 -0.97
C ASP A 494 -2.23 0.64 -2.49
N PHE A 495 -1.14 0.69 -3.27
CA PHE A 495 -1.21 0.75 -4.72
C PHE A 495 -1.72 -0.53 -5.38
N SER A 496 -1.59 -1.68 -4.72
CA SER A 496 -2.08 -2.95 -5.26
C SER A 496 -3.61 -2.95 -5.34
N GLN A 497 -4.29 -2.37 -4.35
CA GLN A 497 -5.74 -2.18 -4.40
C GLN A 497 -6.14 -1.24 -5.54
N LEU A 498 -5.42 -0.14 -5.73
CA LEU A 498 -5.69 0.79 -6.82
C LEU A 498 -5.48 0.12 -8.19
N ASN A 499 -4.40 -0.66 -8.35
CA ASN A 499 -4.13 -1.42 -9.58
C ASN A 499 -5.23 -2.42 -9.89
N ARG A 500 -5.73 -3.15 -8.88
CA ARG A 500 -6.82 -4.10 -9.04
C ARG A 500 -8.13 -3.45 -9.49
N ASP A 501 -8.47 -2.28 -8.92
CA ASP A 501 -9.81 -1.69 -9.06
C ASP A 501 -9.91 -0.62 -10.15
N TYR A 502 -8.77 -0.04 -10.59
CA TYR A 502 -8.68 0.93 -11.68
C TYR A 502 -7.93 0.40 -12.92
N GLY A 503 -7.29 -0.78 -12.80
CA GLY A 503 -6.38 -1.30 -13.80
C GLY A 503 -4.99 -0.65 -13.70
N GLU A 504 -3.99 -1.37 -14.19
CA GLU A 504 -2.58 -0.99 -14.03
C GLU A 504 -2.24 0.35 -14.71
N LYS A 505 -2.81 0.59 -15.90
CA LYS A 505 -2.53 1.80 -16.69
C LYS A 505 -3.07 3.05 -16.02
N GLU A 506 -4.34 3.08 -15.65
CA GLU A 506 -4.99 4.23 -15.02
C GLU A 506 -4.40 4.50 -13.63
N SER A 507 -4.15 3.45 -12.86
CA SER A 507 -3.49 3.56 -11.57
C SER A 507 -2.10 4.21 -11.66
N LYS A 508 -1.26 3.82 -12.63
CA LYS A 508 0.06 4.43 -12.87
C LYS A 508 -0.05 5.91 -13.25
N VAL A 509 -1.05 6.28 -14.06
CA VAL A 509 -1.28 7.69 -14.41
C VAL A 509 -1.63 8.50 -13.18
N ILE A 510 -2.56 8.02 -12.34
CA ILE A 510 -2.93 8.68 -11.07
C ILE A 510 -1.71 8.85 -10.18
N GLN A 511 -0.93 7.78 -9.97
CA GLN A 511 0.26 7.81 -9.13
C GLN A 511 1.30 8.84 -9.60
N ASN A 512 1.53 8.92 -10.91
CA ASN A 512 2.58 9.78 -11.49
C ASN A 512 2.16 11.25 -11.59
N THR A 513 0.86 11.54 -11.65
CA THR A 513 0.35 12.91 -11.83
C THR A 513 0.17 13.64 -10.50
N VAL A 514 -0.02 12.91 -9.40
CA VAL A 514 -0.22 13.51 -8.07
C VAL A 514 1.07 14.14 -7.54
N GLY A 515 0.97 15.37 -7.05
CA GLY A 515 2.11 16.15 -6.55
C GLY A 515 2.41 15.99 -5.07
N ASN A 516 1.44 15.55 -4.25
CA ASN A 516 1.61 15.39 -2.81
C ASN A 516 1.25 13.97 -2.40
N ILE A 517 2.13 13.30 -1.65
CA ILE A 517 1.86 11.96 -1.11
C ILE A 517 2.14 11.95 0.38
N PHE A 518 1.15 11.56 1.16
CA PHE A 518 1.27 11.22 2.56
C PHE A 518 1.22 9.70 2.69
N SER A 519 2.22 9.13 3.34
CA SER A 519 2.27 7.70 3.60
C SER A 519 2.35 7.46 5.10
N GLY A 520 1.34 6.78 5.64
CA GLY A 520 1.44 6.12 6.93
C GLY A 520 2.21 4.80 6.79
N GLN A 521 1.90 3.83 7.64
CA GLN A 521 2.49 2.49 7.53
C GLN A 521 2.02 1.80 6.26
N VAL A 522 2.96 1.43 5.39
CA VAL A 522 2.74 0.64 4.16
C VAL A 522 3.75 -0.50 4.09
N VAL A 523 3.44 -1.55 3.34
CA VAL A 523 4.27 -2.75 3.23
C VAL A 523 4.39 -3.21 1.77
N GLY A 524 5.33 -4.10 1.49
CA GLY A 524 5.46 -4.77 0.19
C GLY A 524 5.84 -3.83 -0.96
N GLU A 525 5.20 -4.01 -2.10
CA GLU A 525 5.50 -3.28 -3.34
C GLU A 525 5.21 -1.77 -3.22
N THR A 526 4.18 -1.40 -2.48
CA THR A 526 3.86 0.02 -2.21
C THR A 526 5.00 0.71 -1.46
N ALA A 527 5.57 0.07 -0.44
CA ALA A 527 6.71 0.62 0.29
C ALA A 527 7.94 0.79 -0.62
N LYS A 528 8.20 -0.19 -1.50
CA LYS A 528 9.28 -0.12 -2.48
C LYS A 528 9.10 1.04 -3.46
N THR A 529 7.91 1.16 -4.06
CA THR A 529 7.57 2.23 -5.01
C THR A 529 7.71 3.62 -4.39
N LEU A 530 7.29 3.79 -3.13
CA LEU A 530 7.44 5.06 -2.42
C LEU A 530 8.90 5.35 -2.10
N SER A 531 9.69 4.36 -1.68
CA SER A 531 11.13 4.52 -1.44
C SER A 531 11.87 4.96 -2.70
N GLU A 532 11.57 4.35 -3.85
CA GLU A 532 12.14 4.74 -5.13
C GLU A 532 11.75 6.18 -5.54
N ARG A 533 10.52 6.59 -5.22
CA ARG A 533 10.02 7.94 -5.53
C ARG A 533 10.65 9.03 -4.64
N PHE A 534 10.86 8.74 -3.38
CA PHE A 534 11.50 9.69 -2.45
C PHE A 534 13.01 9.80 -2.67
N GLY A 535 13.60 8.80 -3.32
CA GLY A 535 15.03 8.69 -3.55
C GLY A 535 15.79 8.19 -2.32
N ASN A 536 17.02 7.74 -2.52
CA ASN A 536 17.93 7.43 -1.44
C ASN A 536 18.56 8.75 -0.97
N CYS A 537 18.02 9.36 0.06
CA CYS A 537 18.74 10.39 0.78
C CYS A 537 19.89 9.72 1.54
N LEU A 538 21.10 9.82 1.01
CA LEU A 538 22.32 9.70 1.79
C LEU A 538 22.45 11.02 2.58
N LEU A 539 22.10 10.98 3.85
CA LEU A 539 22.42 12.05 4.80
C LEU A 539 23.82 11.81 5.37
#